data_1242de26d09e9e371c18cb8b8596f0a8
#
_entry.id   1242de26d09e9e371c18cb8b8596f0a8
#
_cell.length_a   1.000
_cell.length_b   1.000
_cell.length_c   1.000
_cell.angle_alpha   90.00
_cell.angle_beta   90.00
_cell.angle_gamma   90.00
#
_symmetry.space_group_name_H-M   'P 1'
#
loop_
_entity.id
_entity.type
_entity.pdbx_description
1 polymer ?
#
loop_
_entity_poly.entity_id
_entity_poly.type
_entity_poly.pdbx_seq_one_letter_code
_entity_poly.pdbx_strand_id
1 'polypeptide(L)'
;IGTFLVWAYAKIRVRMTQKASVLLGYRAVLESPRGAWRQVSGVALSTFLVTFFGPILILAGEMNKTAKEVGPAAGPFMTIMSDMFQGMLLMLFFSYLLVTLSAVLNQSAAIYERGSLYSSLNMMGTPTRMLQASRLTVVFGPLVLISVVSALLGLPLTALIAAQGLSGEILAKMFGMTFGAIALGLALVYVGLLATIPVSYTHLRAHET
;
A
#
# COMPACT_ATOMS: atom_id res chain seq x y z
N ILE A 1 -2.83 -16.37 5.06
CA ILE A 1 -2.12 -16.32 3.78
C ILE A 1 -1.12 -15.16 3.79
N GLY A 2 -1.53 -13.91 4.04
CA GLY A 2 -0.65 -12.74 3.97
C GLY A 2 0.57 -12.81 4.89
N THR A 3 0.40 -13.24 6.12
CA THR A 3 1.50 -13.46 7.07
C THR A 3 2.52 -14.47 6.56
N PHE A 4 2.04 -15.53 5.91
CA PHE A 4 2.91 -16.55 5.31
C PHE A 4 3.70 -15.98 4.13
N LEU A 5 3.08 -15.19 3.27
CA LEU A 5 3.75 -14.54 2.15
C LEU A 5 4.87 -13.61 2.63
N VAL A 6 4.60 -12.79 3.65
CA VAL A 6 5.59 -11.90 4.25
C VAL A 6 6.74 -12.68 4.87
N TRP A 7 6.46 -13.76 5.58
CA TRP A 7 7.48 -14.63 6.16
C TRP A 7 8.35 -15.31 5.08
N ALA A 8 7.73 -15.91 4.07
CA ALA A 8 8.45 -16.59 2.98
C ALA A 8 9.35 -15.61 2.22
N TYR A 9 8.84 -14.43 1.89
CA TYR A 9 9.61 -13.38 1.26
C TYR A 9 10.80 -12.94 2.10
N ALA A 10 10.60 -12.66 3.38
CA ALA A 10 11.67 -12.26 4.28
C ALA A 10 12.74 -13.34 4.39
N LYS A 11 12.34 -14.62 4.45
CA LYS A 11 13.27 -15.77 4.49
C LYS A 11 14.14 -15.86 3.23
N ILE A 12 13.56 -15.62 2.05
CA ILE A 12 14.31 -15.58 0.78
C ILE A 12 15.27 -14.39 0.78
N ARG A 13 14.81 -13.21 1.15
CA ARG A 13 15.60 -11.97 1.13
C ARG A 13 16.77 -12.00 2.11
N VAL A 14 16.63 -12.63 3.28
CA VAL A 14 17.73 -12.83 4.23
C VAL A 14 18.86 -13.66 3.61
N ARG A 15 18.54 -14.66 2.78
CA ARG A 15 19.57 -15.49 2.11
C ARG A 15 20.28 -14.76 0.98
N MET A 16 19.61 -13.79 0.34
CA MET A 16 20.14 -13.07 -0.83
C MET A 16 20.83 -11.76 -0.49
N THR A 17 20.69 -11.26 0.74
CA THR A 17 21.15 -9.92 1.13
C THR A 17 22.45 -9.98 1.90
N GLN A 18 23.44 -9.19 1.45
CA GLN A 18 24.72 -9.03 2.14
C GLN A 18 24.83 -7.74 2.97
N LYS A 19 23.91 -6.78 2.76
CA LYS A 19 23.91 -5.50 3.49
C LYS A 19 23.37 -5.68 4.91
N ALA A 20 24.17 -5.37 5.93
CA ALA A 20 23.82 -5.56 7.33
C ALA A 20 22.52 -4.85 7.76
N SER A 21 22.28 -3.62 7.30
CA SER A 21 21.04 -2.87 7.60
C SER A 21 19.79 -3.55 7.06
N VAL A 22 19.87 -4.09 5.84
CA VAL A 22 18.75 -4.78 5.17
C VAL A 22 18.53 -6.16 5.79
N LEU A 23 19.62 -6.86 6.15
CA LEU A 23 19.56 -8.13 6.85
C LEU A 23 18.87 -7.98 8.22
N LEU A 24 19.25 -6.95 8.98
CA LEU A 24 18.63 -6.64 10.27
C LEU A 24 17.12 -6.40 10.11
N GLY A 25 16.71 -5.65 9.08
CA GLY A 25 15.30 -5.41 8.79
C GLY A 25 14.52 -6.69 8.49
N TYR A 26 15.01 -7.56 7.61
CA TYR A 26 14.31 -8.81 7.31
C TYR A 26 14.33 -9.83 8.46
N ARG A 27 15.35 -9.84 9.31
CA ARG A 27 15.35 -10.63 10.55
C ARG A 27 14.26 -10.15 11.50
N ALA A 28 14.09 -8.84 11.66
CA ALA A 28 13.01 -8.28 12.46
C ALA A 28 11.61 -8.63 11.90
N VAL A 29 11.46 -8.74 10.58
CA VAL A 29 10.23 -9.25 9.95
C VAL A 29 10.01 -10.73 10.29
N LEU A 30 11.06 -11.55 10.30
CA LEU A 30 10.97 -12.99 10.64
C LEU A 30 10.64 -13.22 12.11
N GLU A 31 11.08 -12.35 13.02
CA GLU A 31 10.73 -12.41 14.45
C GLU A 31 9.24 -12.15 14.70
N SER A 32 8.64 -11.21 13.96
CA SER A 32 7.23 -10.86 14.09
C SER A 32 6.53 -10.70 12.73
N PRO A 33 6.28 -11.80 11.99
CA PRO A 33 5.63 -11.73 10.68
C PRO A 33 4.18 -11.20 10.76
N ARG A 34 3.50 -11.45 11.88
CA ARG A 34 2.14 -10.92 12.14
C ARG A 34 2.15 -9.41 12.31
N GLY A 35 3.14 -8.88 13.04
CA GLY A 35 3.32 -7.44 13.21
C GLY A 35 3.63 -6.75 11.90
N ALA A 36 4.55 -7.31 11.09
CA ALA A 36 4.86 -6.79 9.77
C ALA A 36 3.66 -6.83 8.81
N TRP A 37 2.87 -7.93 8.82
CA TRP A 37 1.63 -8.03 8.04
C TRP A 37 0.61 -6.96 8.44
N ARG A 38 0.39 -6.76 9.74
CA ARG A 38 -0.55 -5.74 10.26
C ARG A 38 -0.22 -4.33 9.76
N GLN A 39 1.06 -3.99 9.63
CA GLN A 39 1.50 -2.69 9.16
C GLN A 39 1.18 -2.44 7.68
N VAL A 40 1.16 -3.47 6.85
CA VAL A 40 1.00 -3.35 5.39
C VAL A 40 -0.35 -3.83 4.88
N SER A 41 -1.12 -4.55 5.69
CA SER A 41 -2.38 -5.18 5.27
C SER A 41 -3.43 -4.17 4.78
N GLY A 42 -3.51 -3.00 5.38
CA GLY A 42 -4.41 -1.94 4.95
C GLY A 42 -4.08 -1.47 3.52
N VAL A 43 -2.81 -1.16 3.26
CA VAL A 43 -2.37 -0.74 1.92
C VAL A 43 -2.53 -1.87 0.91
N ALA A 44 -2.28 -3.12 1.32
CA ALA A 44 -2.52 -4.29 0.50
C ALA A 44 -3.97 -4.38 0.04
N LEU A 45 -4.91 -4.22 0.97
CA LEU A 45 -6.34 -4.28 0.69
C LEU A 45 -6.77 -3.16 -0.26
N SER A 46 -6.35 -1.92 -0.01
CA SER A 46 -6.69 -0.80 -0.91
C SER A 46 -6.08 -0.95 -2.29
N THR A 47 -4.82 -1.38 -2.39
CA THR A 47 -4.18 -1.66 -3.67
C THR A 47 -4.95 -2.75 -4.43
N PHE A 48 -5.35 -3.82 -3.74
CA PHE A 48 -6.17 -4.87 -4.33
C PHE A 48 -7.53 -4.33 -4.81
N LEU A 49 -8.23 -3.55 -3.99
CA LEU A 49 -9.53 -2.97 -4.36
C LEU A 49 -9.41 -2.09 -5.60
N VAL A 50 -8.41 -1.22 -5.67
CA VAL A 50 -8.23 -0.35 -6.86
C VAL A 50 -7.80 -1.15 -8.08
N THR A 51 -6.94 -2.14 -7.94
CA THR A 51 -6.50 -2.97 -9.06
C THR A 51 -7.64 -3.83 -9.59
N PHE A 52 -8.52 -4.32 -8.71
CA PHE A 52 -9.66 -5.16 -9.08
C PHE A 52 -10.84 -4.32 -9.61
N PHE A 53 -11.24 -3.26 -8.92
CA PHE A 53 -12.39 -2.44 -9.30
C PHE A 53 -12.04 -1.28 -10.24
N GLY A 54 -10.78 -0.87 -10.30
CA GLY A 54 -10.32 0.23 -11.15
C GLY A 54 -10.68 0.10 -12.63
N PRO A 55 -10.45 -1.06 -13.26
CA PRO A 55 -10.86 -1.29 -14.64
C PRO A 55 -12.37 -1.15 -14.86
N ILE A 56 -13.17 -1.65 -13.92
CA ILE A 56 -14.64 -1.52 -13.95
C ILE A 56 -15.04 -0.04 -13.82
N LEU A 57 -14.36 0.68 -12.92
CA LEU A 57 -14.60 2.11 -12.72
C LEU A 57 -14.29 2.95 -13.95
N ILE A 58 -13.19 2.66 -14.66
CA ILE A 58 -12.84 3.34 -15.92
C ILE A 58 -13.91 3.09 -16.98
N LEU A 59 -14.34 1.82 -17.12
CA LEU A 59 -15.39 1.46 -18.08
C LEU A 59 -16.72 2.15 -17.75
N ALA A 60 -17.14 2.13 -16.48
CA ALA A 60 -18.33 2.81 -16.02
C ALA A 60 -18.24 4.34 -16.23
N GLY A 61 -17.04 4.92 -16.10
CA GLY A 61 -16.80 6.34 -16.38
C GLY A 61 -16.99 6.70 -17.85
N GLU A 62 -16.51 5.86 -18.78
CA GLU A 62 -16.74 6.08 -20.21
C GLU A 62 -18.23 5.92 -20.57
N MET A 63 -18.92 4.93 -20.03
CA MET A 63 -20.37 4.77 -20.20
C MET A 63 -21.16 5.97 -19.65
N ASN A 64 -20.74 6.52 -18.49
CA ASN A 64 -21.35 7.70 -17.90
C ASN A 64 -21.18 8.97 -18.78
N LYS A 65 -20.05 9.13 -19.47
CA LYS A 65 -19.86 10.23 -20.44
C LYS A 65 -20.84 10.10 -21.58
N THR A 66 -20.92 8.92 -22.19
CA THR A 66 -21.87 8.65 -23.27
C THR A 66 -23.33 8.89 -22.84
N ALA A 67 -23.68 8.48 -21.61
CA ALA A 67 -25.02 8.72 -21.06
C ALA A 67 -25.33 10.21 -20.93
N LYS A 68 -24.37 11.04 -20.52
CA LYS A 68 -24.53 12.50 -20.43
C LYS A 68 -24.67 13.17 -21.77
N GLU A 69 -23.98 12.68 -22.81
CA GLU A 69 -24.09 13.19 -24.18
C GLU A 69 -25.45 12.88 -24.80
N VAL A 70 -26.00 11.70 -24.55
CA VAL A 70 -27.32 11.27 -25.03
C VAL A 70 -28.47 11.96 -24.24
N GLY A 71 -28.20 12.37 -23.01
CA GLY A 71 -29.17 13.04 -22.15
C GLY A 71 -30.34 12.15 -21.73
N PRO A 72 -31.59 12.71 -21.57
CA PRO A 72 -32.74 11.95 -21.10
C PRO A 72 -33.15 10.76 -21.98
N ALA A 73 -32.70 10.74 -23.25
CA ALA A 73 -32.95 9.63 -24.16
C ALA A 73 -32.15 8.36 -23.79
N ALA A 74 -31.15 8.49 -22.91
CA ALA A 74 -30.32 7.37 -22.46
C ALA A 74 -31.06 6.31 -21.63
N GLY A 75 -32.24 6.64 -21.11
CA GLY A 75 -33.13 5.76 -20.36
C GLY A 75 -32.64 5.41 -18.92
N PRO A 76 -33.50 4.70 -18.16
CA PRO A 76 -33.20 4.39 -16.75
C PRO A 76 -31.95 3.60 -16.51
N PHE A 77 -31.54 2.76 -17.43
CA PHE A 77 -30.33 1.93 -17.30
C PHE A 77 -29.05 2.79 -17.19
N MET A 78 -28.94 3.83 -18.00
CA MET A 78 -27.77 4.72 -17.96
C MET A 78 -27.73 5.57 -16.69
N THR A 79 -28.87 5.93 -16.14
CA THR A 79 -28.96 6.62 -14.85
C THR A 79 -28.41 5.73 -13.74
N ILE A 80 -28.82 4.46 -13.71
CA ILE A 80 -28.31 3.47 -12.75
C ILE A 80 -26.78 3.31 -12.89
N MET A 81 -26.24 3.25 -14.10
CA MET A 81 -24.80 3.18 -14.34
C MET A 81 -24.06 4.41 -13.81
N SER A 82 -24.62 5.61 -13.99
CA SER A 82 -24.09 6.85 -13.42
C SER A 82 -24.04 6.82 -11.89
N ASP A 83 -25.11 6.37 -11.26
CA ASP A 83 -25.22 6.28 -9.81
C ASP A 83 -24.26 5.22 -9.24
N MET A 84 -24.12 4.08 -9.91
CA MET A 84 -23.11 3.07 -9.57
C MET A 84 -21.69 3.62 -9.66
N PHE A 85 -21.38 4.39 -10.70
CA PHE A 85 -20.07 5.03 -10.84
C PHE A 85 -19.77 5.98 -9.69
N GLN A 86 -20.72 6.83 -9.30
CA GLN A 86 -20.58 7.74 -8.17
C GLN A 86 -20.42 6.97 -6.86
N GLY A 87 -21.20 5.91 -6.65
CA GLY A 87 -21.11 5.04 -5.48
C GLY A 87 -19.73 4.37 -5.37
N MET A 88 -19.19 3.87 -6.49
CA MET A 88 -17.84 3.28 -6.52
C MET A 88 -16.75 4.32 -6.22
N LEU A 89 -16.86 5.55 -6.71
CA LEU A 89 -15.91 6.62 -6.37
C LEU A 89 -15.94 6.94 -4.87
N LEU A 90 -17.12 7.06 -4.28
CA LEU A 90 -17.26 7.28 -2.84
C LEU A 90 -16.66 6.11 -2.04
N MET A 91 -16.95 4.87 -2.42
CA MET A 91 -16.40 3.68 -1.78
C MET A 91 -14.88 3.69 -1.82
N LEU A 92 -14.26 3.99 -2.96
CA LEU A 92 -12.80 4.08 -3.07
C LEU A 92 -12.24 5.21 -2.22
N PHE A 93 -12.86 6.39 -2.22
CA PHE A 93 -12.44 7.52 -1.40
C PHE A 93 -12.41 7.17 0.09
N PHE A 94 -13.51 6.62 0.62
CA PHE A 94 -13.57 6.21 2.03
C PHE A 94 -12.60 5.06 2.34
N SER A 95 -12.43 4.10 1.44
CA SER A 95 -11.45 3.03 1.60
C SER A 95 -10.04 3.57 1.74
N TYR A 96 -9.62 4.51 0.89
CA TYR A 96 -8.31 5.15 1.00
C TYR A 96 -8.15 5.96 2.27
N LEU A 97 -9.18 6.69 2.68
CA LEU A 97 -9.16 7.47 3.93
C LEU A 97 -8.97 6.56 5.14
N LEU A 98 -9.74 5.49 5.24
CA LEU A 98 -9.64 4.51 6.34
C LEU A 98 -8.27 3.79 6.33
N VAL A 99 -7.76 3.41 5.16
CA VAL A 99 -6.45 2.78 5.02
C VAL A 99 -5.33 3.73 5.44
N THR A 100 -5.40 5.00 5.02
CA THR A 100 -4.41 6.01 5.42
C THR A 100 -4.39 6.19 6.93
N LEU A 101 -5.57 6.32 7.55
CA LEU A 101 -5.69 6.43 9.00
C LEU A 101 -5.15 5.18 9.72
N SER A 102 -5.51 3.99 9.23
CA SER A 102 -5.00 2.71 9.76
C SER A 102 -3.47 2.61 9.62
N ALA A 103 -2.90 3.04 8.49
CA ALA A 103 -1.46 3.02 8.28
C ALA A 103 -0.73 3.95 9.27
N VAL A 104 -1.24 5.16 9.50
CA VAL A 104 -0.69 6.11 10.47
C VAL A 104 -0.73 5.53 11.89
N LEU A 105 -1.87 4.98 12.31
CA LEU A 105 -2.02 4.36 13.64
C LEU A 105 -1.08 3.18 13.84
N ASN A 106 -0.98 2.28 12.86
CA ASN A 106 -0.09 1.12 12.93
C ASN A 106 1.38 1.53 12.97
N GLN A 107 1.76 2.59 12.25
CA GLN A 107 3.13 3.11 12.29
C GLN A 107 3.47 3.74 13.63
N SER A 108 2.55 4.50 14.21
CA SER A 108 2.71 5.07 15.54
C SER A 108 2.88 3.97 16.60
N ALA A 109 2.02 2.95 16.59
CA ALA A 109 2.12 1.81 17.51
C ALA A 109 3.47 1.08 17.39
N ALA A 110 3.96 0.85 16.16
CA ALA A 110 5.23 0.18 15.92
C ALA A 110 6.44 0.93 16.50
N ILE A 111 6.38 2.27 16.60
CA ILE A 111 7.42 3.08 17.21
C ILE A 111 7.46 2.84 18.72
N TYR A 112 6.31 2.85 19.38
CA TYR A 112 6.23 2.60 20.81
C TYR A 112 6.69 1.18 21.17
N GLU A 113 6.25 0.16 20.41
CA GLU A 113 6.62 -1.24 20.64
C GLU A 113 8.14 -1.51 20.49
N ARG A 114 8.84 -0.76 19.64
CA ARG A 114 10.27 -0.98 19.34
C ARG A 114 11.21 0.07 19.92
N GLY A 115 10.67 1.06 20.65
CA GLY A 115 11.46 2.14 21.22
C GLY A 115 12.61 1.68 22.11
N SER A 116 12.35 0.74 23.02
CA SER A 116 13.35 0.17 23.93
C SER A 116 14.47 -0.58 23.17
N LEU A 117 14.13 -1.32 22.12
CA LEU A 117 15.09 -2.05 21.30
C LEU A 117 16.03 -1.11 20.53
N TYR A 118 15.49 -0.04 19.97
CA TYR A 118 16.31 0.97 19.29
C TYR A 118 17.19 1.77 20.24
N SER A 119 16.71 2.06 21.44
CA SER A 119 17.50 2.69 22.51
C SER A 119 18.69 1.81 22.89
N SER A 120 18.47 0.51 23.14
CA SER A 120 19.53 -0.44 23.48
C SER A 120 20.58 -0.58 22.36
N LEU A 121 20.15 -0.64 21.09
CA LEU A 121 21.05 -0.70 19.95
C LEU A 121 21.87 0.60 19.78
N ASN A 122 21.27 1.75 20.07
CA ASN A 122 21.99 3.03 20.04
C ASN A 122 23.05 3.11 21.13
N MET A 123 22.74 2.65 22.33
CA MET A 123 23.71 2.55 23.43
C MET A 123 24.89 1.62 23.12
N MET A 124 24.69 0.60 22.28
CA MET A 124 25.75 -0.28 21.77
C MET A 124 26.55 0.33 20.62
N GLY A 125 26.34 1.62 20.27
CA GLY A 125 27.10 2.33 19.24
C GLY A 125 26.64 2.05 17.79
N THR A 126 25.45 1.49 17.57
CA THR A 126 24.93 1.25 16.22
C THR A 126 24.60 2.58 15.54
N PRO A 127 25.14 2.87 14.32
CA PRO A 127 24.86 4.12 13.62
C PRO A 127 23.37 4.34 13.37
N THR A 128 22.87 5.53 13.68
CA THR A 128 21.43 5.88 13.49
C THR A 128 20.94 5.69 12.06
N ARG A 129 21.81 5.93 11.06
CA ARG A 129 21.51 5.66 9.64
C ARG A 129 21.22 4.19 9.36
N MET A 130 21.90 3.28 10.03
CA MET A 130 21.69 1.84 9.88
C MET A 130 20.36 1.41 10.48
N LEU A 131 19.97 1.98 11.62
CA LEU A 131 18.68 1.75 12.24
C LEU A 131 17.51 2.28 11.38
N GLN A 132 17.67 3.46 10.78
CA GLN A 132 16.68 4.02 9.86
C GLN A 132 16.52 3.16 8.59
N ALA A 133 17.61 2.75 7.98
CA ALA A 133 17.57 1.85 6.82
C ALA A 133 16.93 0.50 7.13
N SER A 134 17.16 -0.04 8.34
CA SER A 134 16.50 -1.26 8.83
C SER A 134 14.99 -1.05 8.97
N ARG A 135 14.53 0.07 9.56
CA ARG A 135 13.10 0.40 9.67
C ARG A 135 12.41 0.48 8.31
N LEU A 136 13.03 1.19 7.36
CA LEU A 136 12.52 1.25 5.99
C LEU A 136 12.37 -0.16 5.39
N THR A 137 13.35 -1.02 5.57
CA THR A 137 13.31 -2.40 5.05
C THR A 137 12.18 -3.22 5.66
N VAL A 138 11.93 -3.09 6.97
CA VAL A 138 10.84 -3.80 7.68
C VAL A 138 9.47 -3.48 7.09
N VAL A 139 9.24 -2.25 6.66
CA VAL A 139 7.94 -1.80 6.15
C VAL A 139 7.88 -1.93 4.63
N PHE A 140 8.87 -1.38 3.90
CA PHE A 140 8.84 -1.37 2.43
C PHE A 140 9.02 -2.75 1.80
N GLY A 141 9.80 -3.64 2.40
CA GLY A 141 9.98 -4.99 1.88
C GLY A 141 8.65 -5.73 1.72
N PRO A 142 7.89 -5.94 2.80
CA PRO A 142 6.56 -6.54 2.74
C PRO A 142 5.57 -5.72 1.90
N LEU A 143 5.62 -4.39 1.96
CA LEU A 143 4.71 -3.51 1.25
C LEU A 143 4.81 -3.68 -0.28
N VAL A 144 6.03 -3.64 -0.82
CA VAL A 144 6.27 -3.84 -2.27
C VAL A 144 5.82 -5.23 -2.70
N LEU A 145 6.17 -6.28 -1.92
CA LEU A 145 5.71 -7.64 -2.22
C LEU A 145 4.19 -7.69 -2.36
N ILE A 146 3.48 -7.20 -1.36
CA ILE A 146 2.02 -7.30 -1.30
C ILE A 146 1.36 -6.44 -2.38
N SER A 147 1.90 -5.26 -2.67
CA SER A 147 1.41 -4.42 -3.78
C SER A 147 1.55 -5.14 -5.13
N VAL A 148 2.68 -5.82 -5.36
CA VAL A 148 2.90 -6.62 -6.57
C VAL A 148 1.92 -7.80 -6.63
N VAL A 149 1.74 -8.54 -5.53
CA VAL A 149 0.77 -9.65 -5.46
C VAL A 149 -0.65 -9.14 -5.72
N SER A 150 -1.05 -8.02 -5.14
CA SER A 150 -2.36 -7.40 -5.35
C SER A 150 -2.57 -7.00 -6.82
N ALA A 151 -1.55 -6.39 -7.44
CA ALA A 151 -1.58 -6.06 -8.86
C ALA A 151 -1.74 -7.30 -9.74
N LEU A 152 -0.96 -8.36 -9.47
CA LEU A 152 -1.05 -9.62 -10.20
C LEU A 152 -2.43 -10.28 -10.09
N LEU A 153 -3.09 -10.17 -8.93
CA LEU A 153 -4.45 -10.68 -8.75
C LEU A 153 -5.51 -9.86 -9.53
N GLY A 154 -5.28 -8.58 -9.74
CA GLY A 154 -6.16 -7.71 -10.53
C GLY A 154 -5.97 -7.81 -12.05
N LEU A 155 -4.76 -8.19 -12.51
CA LEU A 155 -4.43 -8.28 -13.94
C LEU A 155 -5.38 -9.17 -14.76
N PRO A 156 -5.83 -10.35 -14.29
CA PRO A 156 -6.75 -11.19 -15.07
C PRO A 156 -8.05 -10.49 -15.42
N LEU A 157 -8.60 -9.71 -14.50
CA LEU A 157 -9.81 -8.93 -14.76
C LEU A 157 -9.56 -7.83 -15.79
N THR A 158 -8.45 -7.10 -15.65
CA THR A 158 -8.04 -6.09 -16.63
C THR A 158 -7.85 -6.70 -18.00
N ALA A 159 -7.20 -7.87 -18.10
CA ALA A 159 -6.99 -8.58 -19.35
C ALA A 159 -8.30 -9.06 -19.99
N LEU A 160 -9.25 -9.56 -19.18
CA LEU A 160 -10.57 -9.97 -19.64
C LEU A 160 -11.35 -8.79 -20.24
N ILE A 161 -11.31 -7.63 -19.57
CA ILE A 161 -11.96 -6.42 -20.05
C ILE A 161 -11.25 -5.90 -21.31
N ALA A 162 -9.92 -5.93 -21.36
CA ALA A 162 -9.12 -5.54 -22.52
C ALA A 162 -9.42 -6.39 -23.76
N ALA A 163 -9.69 -7.67 -23.58
CA ALA A 163 -10.04 -8.61 -24.67
C ALA A 163 -11.35 -8.26 -25.39
N GLN A 164 -12.17 -7.35 -24.83
CA GLN A 164 -13.38 -6.84 -25.49
C GLN A 164 -13.10 -5.84 -26.62
N GLY A 165 -11.83 -5.62 -26.99
CA GLY A 165 -11.47 -4.75 -28.10
C GLY A 165 -11.52 -3.25 -27.76
N LEU A 166 -11.23 -2.90 -26.50
CA LEU A 166 -11.21 -1.50 -26.06
C LEU A 166 -10.10 -0.70 -26.73
N SER A 167 -10.33 0.62 -26.87
CA SER A 167 -9.34 1.54 -27.40
C SER A 167 -8.07 1.58 -26.53
N GLY A 168 -6.91 1.84 -27.16
CA GLY A 168 -5.64 1.97 -26.45
C GLY A 168 -5.66 3.05 -25.35
N GLU A 169 -6.48 4.09 -25.53
CA GLU A 169 -6.64 5.14 -24.53
C GLU A 169 -7.30 4.62 -23.23
N ILE A 170 -8.34 3.80 -23.35
CA ILE A 170 -9.02 3.20 -22.19
C ILE A 170 -8.06 2.24 -21.46
N LEU A 171 -7.31 1.45 -22.22
CA LEU A 171 -6.29 0.56 -21.63
C LEU A 171 -5.22 1.35 -20.88
N ALA A 172 -4.72 2.44 -21.47
CA ALA A 172 -3.75 3.31 -20.80
C ALA A 172 -4.29 3.90 -19.48
N LYS A 173 -5.57 4.29 -19.45
CA LYS A 173 -6.22 4.76 -18.22
C LYS A 173 -6.31 3.66 -17.16
N MET A 174 -6.65 2.43 -17.53
CA MET A 174 -6.73 1.28 -16.62
C MET A 174 -5.37 0.96 -15.98
N PHE A 175 -4.32 0.88 -16.80
CA PHE A 175 -2.96 0.68 -16.29
C PHE A 175 -2.47 1.87 -15.45
N GLY A 176 -2.73 3.10 -15.94
CA GLY A 176 -2.39 4.33 -15.22
C GLY A 176 -3.02 4.38 -13.83
N MET A 177 -4.28 3.99 -13.70
CA MET A 177 -4.96 3.91 -12.40
C MET A 177 -4.34 2.87 -11.47
N THR A 178 -4.00 1.69 -11.98
CA THR A 178 -3.35 0.62 -11.22
C THR A 178 -1.98 1.05 -10.70
N PHE A 179 -1.11 1.55 -11.59
CA PHE A 179 0.21 2.04 -11.21
C PHE A 179 0.14 3.27 -10.30
N GLY A 180 -0.79 4.18 -10.58
CA GLY A 180 -1.06 5.35 -9.75
C GLY A 180 -1.46 4.97 -8.32
N ALA A 181 -2.32 3.97 -8.16
CA ALA A 181 -2.73 3.47 -6.86
C ALA A 181 -1.57 2.85 -6.07
N ILE A 182 -0.73 2.04 -6.73
CA ILE A 182 0.47 1.46 -6.12
C ILE A 182 1.42 2.57 -5.68
N ALA A 183 1.71 3.53 -6.55
CA ALA A 183 2.59 4.66 -6.27
C ALA A 183 2.06 5.50 -5.10
N LEU A 184 0.75 5.79 -5.09
CA LEU A 184 0.09 6.53 -4.00
C LEU A 184 0.20 5.77 -2.68
N GLY A 185 -0.09 4.46 -2.66
CA GLY A 185 0.05 3.62 -1.47
C GLY A 185 1.47 3.61 -0.91
N LEU A 186 2.47 3.45 -1.78
CA LEU A 186 3.89 3.51 -1.40
C LEU A 186 4.27 4.90 -0.85
N ALA A 187 3.81 5.97 -1.51
CA ALA A 187 4.08 7.35 -1.10
C ALA A 187 3.46 7.68 0.26
N LEU A 188 2.21 7.28 0.50
CA LEU A 188 1.52 7.49 1.78
C LEU A 188 2.26 6.80 2.94
N VAL A 189 2.71 5.56 2.75
CA VAL A 189 3.50 4.85 3.76
C VAL A 189 4.85 5.53 3.97
N TYR A 190 5.49 5.98 2.90
CA TYR A 190 6.77 6.70 3.00
C TYR A 190 6.65 8.00 3.78
N VAL A 191 5.63 8.81 3.47
CA VAL A 191 5.33 10.06 4.21
C VAL A 191 5.01 9.74 5.68
N GLY A 192 4.22 8.70 5.96
CA GLY A 192 3.95 8.26 7.33
C GLY A 192 5.23 7.87 8.09
N LEU A 193 6.17 7.18 7.45
CA LEU A 193 7.47 6.86 8.04
C LEU A 193 8.31 8.12 8.30
N LEU A 194 8.33 9.07 7.39
CA LEU A 194 9.05 10.34 7.57
C LEU A 194 8.47 11.18 8.72
N ALA A 195 7.15 11.25 8.81
CA ALA A 195 6.46 12.00 9.88
C ALA A 195 6.77 11.45 11.28
N THR A 196 7.19 10.19 11.40
CA THR A 196 7.52 9.55 12.68
C THR A 196 9.00 9.68 13.08
N ILE A 197 9.86 10.22 12.22
CA ILE A 197 11.29 10.42 12.51
C ILE A 197 11.52 11.41 13.66
N PRO A 198 10.90 12.60 13.70
CA PRO A 198 11.18 13.58 14.78
C PRO A 198 10.80 13.09 16.16
N VAL A 199 9.72 12.29 16.28
CA VAL A 199 9.25 11.78 17.58
C VAL A 199 10.27 10.83 18.23
N SER A 200 11.03 10.07 17.44
CA SER A 200 12.06 9.17 17.95
C SER A 200 13.28 9.89 18.52
N TYR A 201 13.56 11.12 18.08
CA TYR A 201 14.69 11.93 18.60
C TYR A 201 14.36 12.64 19.91
N THR A 202 13.12 13.09 20.09
CA THR A 202 12.71 13.79 21.32
C THR A 202 12.69 12.88 22.54
N HIS A 203 12.31 11.61 22.37
CA HIS A 203 12.32 10.63 23.47
C HIS A 203 13.73 10.17 23.86
N LEU A 204 14.68 10.12 22.93
CA LEU A 204 16.07 9.77 23.27
C LEU A 204 16.75 10.87 24.11
N ARG A 205 16.41 12.15 23.86
CA ARG A 205 16.97 13.29 24.60
C ARG A 205 16.39 13.47 26.00
N ALA A 206 15.15 13.00 26.23
CA ALA A 206 14.49 13.13 27.54
C ALA A 206 15.02 12.12 28.60
N HIS A 207 15.81 11.13 28.19
CA HIS A 207 16.45 10.17 29.10
C HIS A 207 17.91 10.52 29.41
N GLU A 208 18.47 11.58 28.83
CA GLU A 208 19.85 12.05 29.09
C GLU A 208 19.90 13.21 30.12
N THR A 209 18.75 13.67 30.61
CA THR A 209 18.62 14.64 31.71
C THR A 209 18.04 13.97 32.95
#